data_ea0efb87387f323e59fce9d3c23f8172
#
_entry.id   ea0efb87387f323e59fce9d3c23f8172
#
_cell.length_a   1.000
_cell.length_b   1.000
_cell.length_c   1.000
_cell.angle_alpha   90.00
_cell.angle_beta   90.00
_cell.angle_gamma   90.00
#
_symmetry.space_group_name_H-M   'P 1'
#
loop_
_entity.id
_entity.type
_entity.pdbx_description
1 polymer ?
#
loop_
_entity_poly.entity_id
_entity_poly.type
_entity_poly.pdbx_seq_one_letter_code
_entity_poly.pdbx_strand_id
1 'polypeptide(L)'
;MSDPGNPNLREELVRWIPNLRAFALSLTQSAQHSDDLVQDTLVKALSNLDKFQQGTNLRAWLFTILRNSFYNDIRYKKYHQTAPLDDVDPVNLEFRATQDKYIEFKDVLKGLGGLVPEQREAIVLIAAEGLSYEEAAAVCNCPVGTVKSRLSRARQRLEEYVNGEKVVPEQVQ
;
A
#
# COMPACT_ATOMS: atom_id res chain seq x y z
N MET A 1 12.87 -2.68 -34.52
CA MET A 1 11.44 -2.33 -34.48
C MET A 1 10.93 -2.83 -33.13
N SER A 2 10.72 -1.91 -32.24
CA SER A 2 10.30 -2.21 -30.87
C SER A 2 8.84 -2.64 -30.90
N ASP A 3 8.58 -3.86 -30.48
CA ASP A 3 7.24 -4.36 -30.21
C ASP A 3 6.62 -3.53 -29.07
N PRO A 4 5.60 -2.71 -29.30
CA PRO A 4 5.04 -1.84 -28.27
C PRO A 4 4.17 -2.66 -27.33
N GLY A 5 4.83 -3.35 -26.40
CA GLY A 5 4.20 -3.94 -25.24
C GLY A 5 3.38 -5.18 -25.55
N ASN A 6 3.93 -6.33 -25.18
CA ASN A 6 3.23 -7.62 -25.13
C ASN A 6 1.78 -7.38 -24.65
N PRO A 7 0.75 -7.64 -25.47
CA PRO A 7 -0.65 -7.40 -25.09
C PRO A 7 -1.03 -8.13 -23.78
N ASN A 8 -0.35 -9.22 -23.49
CA ASN A 8 -0.51 -9.96 -22.25
C ASN A 8 -0.08 -9.16 -21.00
N LEU A 9 0.99 -8.35 -21.09
CA LEU A 9 1.49 -7.60 -19.93
C LEU A 9 0.56 -6.45 -19.51
N ARG A 10 -0.09 -5.79 -20.48
CA ARG A 10 -1.10 -4.76 -20.18
C ARG A 10 -2.35 -5.36 -19.54
N GLU A 11 -2.78 -6.51 -20.01
CA GLU A 11 -3.90 -7.23 -19.41
C GLU A 11 -3.56 -7.69 -17.99
N GLU A 12 -2.32 -8.14 -17.75
CA GLU A 12 -1.85 -8.46 -16.41
C GLU A 12 -1.86 -7.25 -15.47
N LEU A 13 -1.44 -6.07 -15.94
CA LEU A 13 -1.52 -4.84 -15.15
C LEU A 13 -2.94 -4.57 -14.64
N VAL A 14 -3.94 -4.74 -15.52
CA VAL A 14 -5.35 -4.52 -15.17
C VAL A 14 -5.80 -5.47 -14.05
N ARG A 15 -5.32 -6.71 -14.04
CA ARG A 15 -5.66 -7.69 -13.00
C ARG A 15 -5.16 -7.28 -11.62
N TRP A 16 -4.07 -6.51 -11.54
CA TRP A 16 -3.50 -6.04 -10.28
C TRP A 16 -4.11 -4.76 -9.73
N ILE A 17 -5.00 -4.10 -10.48
CA ILE A 17 -5.65 -2.85 -10.03
C ILE A 17 -6.34 -2.99 -8.66
N PRO A 18 -7.15 -4.05 -8.38
CA PRO A 18 -7.78 -4.21 -7.07
C PRO A 18 -6.76 -4.30 -5.92
N ASN A 19 -5.65 -5.02 -6.13
CA ASN A 19 -4.59 -5.17 -5.15
C ASN A 19 -3.85 -3.85 -4.92
N LEU A 20 -3.56 -3.10 -6.00
CA LEU A 20 -2.96 -1.77 -5.91
C LEU A 20 -3.87 -0.81 -5.12
N ARG A 21 -5.20 -0.84 -5.36
CA ARG A 21 -6.16 -0.01 -4.61
C ARG A 21 -6.19 -0.39 -3.12
N ALA A 22 -6.20 -1.69 -2.79
CA ALA A 22 -6.18 -2.15 -1.41
C ALA A 22 -4.89 -1.69 -0.70
N PHE A 23 -3.74 -1.84 -1.34
CA PHE A 23 -2.46 -1.39 -0.81
C PHE A 23 -2.39 0.14 -0.67
N ALA A 24 -2.79 0.88 -1.71
CA ALA A 24 -2.85 2.35 -1.68
C ALA A 24 -3.77 2.84 -0.55
N LEU A 25 -4.95 2.24 -0.40
CA LEU A 25 -5.90 2.59 0.66
C LEU A 25 -5.34 2.32 2.06
N SER A 26 -4.64 1.22 2.24
CA SER A 26 -3.96 0.91 3.50
C SER A 26 -2.91 1.96 3.88
N LEU A 27 -2.20 2.52 2.88
CA LEU A 27 -1.17 3.54 3.09
C LEU A 27 -1.76 4.94 3.30
N THR A 28 -2.68 5.35 2.42
CA THR A 28 -3.22 6.72 2.39
C THR A 28 -4.35 6.94 3.40
N GLN A 29 -5.05 5.88 3.80
CA GLN A 29 -6.27 5.93 4.62
C GLN A 29 -7.38 6.84 4.02
N SER A 30 -7.32 7.12 2.73
CA SER A 30 -8.24 7.97 1.99
C SER A 30 -8.58 7.33 0.64
N ALA A 31 -9.87 7.18 0.33
CA ALA A 31 -10.31 6.59 -0.93
C ALA A 31 -9.86 7.43 -2.13
N GLN A 32 -10.03 8.76 -2.04
CA GLN A 32 -9.64 9.68 -3.10
C GLN A 32 -8.13 9.63 -3.35
N HIS A 33 -7.31 9.79 -2.30
CA HIS A 33 -5.85 9.74 -2.45
C HIS A 33 -5.36 8.38 -2.92
N SER A 34 -6.05 7.27 -2.55
CA SER A 34 -5.68 5.94 -3.04
C SER A 34 -5.95 5.79 -4.54
N ASP A 35 -7.07 6.30 -5.04
CA ASP A 35 -7.38 6.27 -6.47
C ASP A 35 -6.40 7.10 -7.29
N ASP A 36 -6.04 8.30 -6.82
CA ASP A 36 -5.03 9.15 -7.45
C ASP A 36 -3.67 8.46 -7.48
N LEU A 37 -3.27 7.83 -6.37
CA LEU A 37 -2.00 7.10 -6.26
C LEU A 37 -1.96 5.88 -7.19
N VAL A 38 -3.06 5.15 -7.32
CA VAL A 38 -3.16 4.02 -8.27
C VAL A 38 -3.07 4.51 -9.71
N GLN A 39 -3.76 5.59 -10.07
CA GLN A 39 -3.68 6.16 -11.42
C GLN A 39 -2.25 6.58 -11.76
N ASP A 40 -1.56 7.30 -10.86
CA ASP A 40 -0.16 7.70 -11.05
C ASP A 40 0.75 6.47 -11.20
N THR A 41 0.53 5.44 -10.39
CA THR A 41 1.25 4.18 -10.48
C THR A 41 1.08 3.51 -11.83
N LEU A 42 -0.15 3.44 -12.35
CA LEU A 42 -0.44 2.83 -13.65
C LEU A 42 0.19 3.63 -14.81
N VAL A 43 0.13 4.96 -14.76
CA VAL A 43 0.77 5.82 -15.77
C VAL A 43 2.29 5.58 -15.75
N LYS A 44 2.93 5.55 -14.58
CA LYS A 44 4.37 5.27 -14.45
C LYS A 44 4.73 3.87 -14.91
N ALA A 45 3.92 2.87 -14.58
CA ALA A 45 4.13 1.50 -15.01
C ALA A 45 4.05 1.38 -16.54
N LEU A 46 3.00 1.94 -17.15
CA LEU A 46 2.82 1.93 -18.60
C LEU A 46 3.96 2.66 -19.34
N SER A 47 4.43 3.77 -18.79
CA SER A 47 5.54 4.54 -19.37
C SER A 47 6.91 3.89 -19.21
N ASN A 48 7.03 2.85 -18.38
CA ASN A 48 8.29 2.16 -18.09
C ASN A 48 8.17 0.63 -18.30
N LEU A 49 7.20 0.18 -19.09
CA LEU A 49 7.03 -1.25 -19.38
C LEU A 49 8.26 -1.87 -20.07
N ASP A 50 8.98 -1.09 -20.83
CA ASP A 50 10.24 -1.47 -21.46
C ASP A 50 11.36 -1.79 -20.46
N LYS A 51 11.27 -1.23 -19.24
CA LYS A 51 12.22 -1.48 -18.15
C LYS A 51 11.85 -2.67 -17.29
N PHE A 52 10.64 -3.19 -17.45
CA PHE A 52 10.22 -4.39 -16.72
C PHE A 52 10.89 -5.63 -17.31
N GLN A 53 11.65 -6.36 -16.47
CA GLN A 53 12.27 -7.61 -16.87
C GLN A 53 11.22 -8.74 -16.87
N GLN A 54 10.92 -9.27 -18.05
CA GLN A 54 10.03 -10.42 -18.19
C GLN A 54 10.58 -11.62 -17.38
N GLY A 55 9.67 -12.33 -16.70
CA GLY A 55 10.03 -13.43 -15.82
C GLY A 55 10.31 -13.02 -14.36
N THR A 56 10.30 -11.71 -14.05
CA THR A 56 10.31 -11.23 -12.67
C THR A 56 8.89 -11.01 -12.13
N ASN A 57 8.76 -10.74 -10.83
CA ASN A 57 7.45 -10.56 -10.20
C ASN A 57 6.85 -9.18 -10.54
N LEU A 58 5.93 -9.14 -11.53
CA LEU A 58 5.23 -7.93 -11.96
C LEU A 58 4.50 -7.25 -10.78
N ARG A 59 3.88 -8.03 -9.92
CA ARG A 59 3.17 -7.50 -8.73
C ARG A 59 4.12 -6.73 -7.80
N ALA A 60 5.26 -7.33 -7.47
CA ALA A 60 6.26 -6.67 -6.62
C ALA A 60 6.80 -5.38 -7.27
N TRP A 61 7.00 -5.38 -8.58
CA TRP A 61 7.41 -4.21 -9.33
C TRP A 61 6.36 -3.08 -9.27
N LEU A 62 5.08 -3.41 -9.42
CA LEU A 62 3.97 -2.44 -9.31
C LEU A 62 3.86 -1.87 -7.89
N PHE A 63 3.97 -2.71 -6.86
CA PHE A 63 3.99 -2.24 -5.47
C PHE A 63 5.18 -1.33 -5.17
N THR A 64 6.33 -1.59 -5.79
CA THR A 64 7.50 -0.71 -5.68
C THR A 64 7.23 0.67 -6.27
N ILE A 65 6.60 0.75 -7.45
CA ILE A 65 6.22 2.02 -8.07
C ILE A 65 5.24 2.78 -7.19
N LEU A 66 4.18 2.11 -6.72
CA LEU A 66 3.15 2.71 -5.87
C LEU A 66 3.76 3.25 -4.57
N ARG A 67 4.54 2.43 -3.87
CA ARG A 67 5.22 2.82 -2.65
C ARG A 67 6.13 4.03 -2.84
N ASN A 68 6.94 4.02 -3.88
CA ASN A 68 7.82 5.13 -4.18
C ASN A 68 7.06 6.42 -4.47
N SER A 69 5.94 6.37 -5.19
CA SER A 69 5.05 7.51 -5.42
C SER A 69 4.49 8.03 -4.09
N PHE A 70 3.98 7.16 -3.23
CA PHE A 70 3.46 7.53 -1.92
C PHE A 70 4.47 8.28 -1.04
N TYR A 71 5.69 7.73 -0.90
CA TYR A 71 6.71 8.39 -0.08
C TYR A 71 7.27 9.66 -0.73
N ASN A 72 7.26 9.76 -2.06
CA ASN A 72 7.62 11.00 -2.74
C ASN A 72 6.58 12.10 -2.44
N ASP A 73 5.29 11.77 -2.45
CA ASP A 73 4.21 12.71 -2.14
C ASP A 73 4.30 13.20 -0.70
N ILE A 74 4.56 12.29 0.26
CA ILE A 74 4.78 12.67 1.67
C ILE A 74 5.96 13.64 1.79
N ARG A 75 7.09 13.32 1.15
CA ARG A 75 8.27 14.18 1.18
C ARG A 75 8.00 15.54 0.57
N TYR A 76 7.30 15.57 -0.56
CA TYR A 76 6.93 16.81 -1.23
C TYR A 76 6.05 17.69 -0.34
N LYS A 77 5.01 17.13 0.26
CA LYS A 77 4.11 17.84 1.19
C LYS A 77 4.87 18.38 2.40
N LYS A 78 5.76 17.59 2.99
CA LYS A 78 6.59 18.02 4.13
C LYS A 78 7.53 19.17 3.78
N TYR A 79 8.07 19.20 2.55
CA TYR A 79 9.03 20.23 2.11
C TYR A 79 8.34 21.55 1.76
N HIS A 80 7.11 21.51 1.29
CA HIS A 80 6.39 22.69 0.81
C HIS A 80 5.43 23.29 1.84
N GLN A 81 5.44 22.82 3.09
CA GLN A 81 4.61 23.29 4.20
C GLN A 81 3.14 23.59 3.79
N THR A 82 2.61 22.87 2.82
CA THR A 82 1.24 23.02 2.38
C THR A 82 0.36 22.15 3.25
N ALA A 83 -0.37 22.83 4.15
CA ALA A 83 -1.52 22.40 4.94
C ALA A 83 -1.39 21.10 5.76
N PRO A 84 -1.98 21.03 6.96
CA PRO A 84 -2.09 19.80 7.72
C PRO A 84 -2.66 18.70 6.83
N LEU A 85 -2.27 17.46 7.06
CA LEU A 85 -3.01 16.32 6.52
C LEU A 85 -4.47 16.52 6.94
N ASP A 86 -5.26 17.02 6.00
CA ASP A 86 -6.68 17.19 6.20
C ASP A 86 -7.28 15.86 6.60
N ASP A 87 -8.16 15.99 7.56
CA ASP A 87 -9.02 14.99 8.12
C ASP A 87 -9.22 13.77 7.25
N VAL A 88 -8.95 12.61 7.86
CA VAL A 88 -9.32 11.30 7.33
C VAL A 88 -10.79 11.37 6.98
N ASP A 89 -11.10 11.67 5.72
CA ASP A 89 -12.45 11.55 5.23
C ASP A 89 -12.92 10.13 5.53
N PRO A 90 -14.04 9.94 6.21
CA PRO A 90 -14.54 8.60 6.48
C PRO A 90 -14.69 7.91 5.13
N VAL A 91 -13.92 6.84 4.97
CA VAL A 91 -13.82 6.07 3.73
C VAL A 91 -15.22 5.66 3.29
N ASN A 92 -15.82 6.44 2.40
CA ASN A 92 -17.09 6.11 1.77
C ASN A 92 -16.78 5.20 0.59
N LEU A 93 -16.45 3.94 0.91
CA LEU A 93 -16.27 2.91 -0.09
C LEU A 93 -17.63 2.43 -0.53
N GLU A 94 -18.03 2.77 -1.75
CA GLU A 94 -19.06 2.03 -2.46
C GLU A 94 -18.55 0.60 -2.76
N PHE A 95 -18.48 -0.20 -1.72
CA PHE A 95 -18.22 -1.62 -1.86
C PHE A 95 -19.58 -2.34 -1.94
N ARG A 96 -19.80 -3.09 -3.02
CA ARG A 96 -20.92 -4.04 -3.14
C ARG A 96 -20.70 -5.28 -2.27
N ALA A 97 -20.28 -5.07 -1.02
CA ALA A 97 -20.18 -6.12 -0.03
C ALA A 97 -21.47 -6.11 0.82
N THR A 98 -21.84 -7.27 1.35
CA THR A 98 -22.85 -7.34 2.40
C THR A 98 -22.46 -6.45 3.56
N GLN A 99 -23.45 -5.84 4.25
CA GLN A 99 -23.23 -4.85 5.32
C GLN A 99 -22.23 -5.33 6.38
N ASP A 100 -22.25 -6.64 6.70
CA ASP A 100 -21.32 -7.24 7.68
C ASP A 100 -19.87 -7.20 7.21
N LYS A 101 -19.59 -7.57 5.94
CA LYS A 101 -18.23 -7.50 5.36
C LYS A 101 -17.70 -6.07 5.25
N TYR A 102 -18.60 -5.10 5.08
CA TYR A 102 -18.24 -3.69 5.05
C TYR A 102 -17.79 -3.20 6.43
N ILE A 103 -18.47 -3.63 7.49
CA ILE A 103 -18.12 -3.31 8.89
C ILE A 103 -16.75 -3.93 9.23
N GLU A 104 -16.56 -5.23 8.94
CA GLU A 104 -15.28 -5.92 9.15
C GLU A 104 -14.12 -5.23 8.42
N PHE A 105 -14.35 -4.83 7.17
CA PHE A 105 -13.31 -4.14 6.38
C PHE A 105 -12.96 -2.76 6.96
N LYS A 106 -13.95 -2.00 7.42
CA LYS A 106 -13.71 -0.73 8.12
C LYS A 106 -12.89 -0.90 9.39
N ASP A 107 -13.16 -1.93 10.16
CA ASP A 107 -12.41 -2.21 11.38
C ASP A 107 -10.97 -2.58 11.09
N VAL A 108 -10.73 -3.37 10.04
CA VAL A 108 -9.36 -3.68 9.56
C VAL A 108 -8.63 -2.40 9.15
N LEU A 109 -9.25 -1.53 8.35
CA LEU A 109 -8.64 -0.25 7.94
C LEU A 109 -8.34 0.64 9.15
N LYS A 110 -9.23 0.67 10.13
CA LYS A 110 -9.07 1.43 11.36
C LYS A 110 -7.89 0.91 12.20
N GLY A 111 -7.78 -0.40 12.35
CA GLY A 111 -6.63 -1.05 12.98
C GLY A 111 -5.32 -0.73 12.26
N LEU A 112 -5.32 -0.82 10.92
CA LEU A 112 -4.16 -0.44 10.10
C LEU A 112 -3.82 1.05 10.24
N GLY A 113 -4.82 1.91 10.40
CA GLY A 113 -4.64 3.35 10.63
C GLY A 113 -3.83 3.68 11.90
N GLY A 114 -3.89 2.83 12.91
CA GLY A 114 -3.09 2.95 14.14
C GLY A 114 -1.61 2.58 13.99
N LEU A 115 -1.21 2.02 12.84
CA LEU A 115 0.17 1.67 12.55
C LEU A 115 0.92 2.81 11.87
N VAL A 116 2.21 2.93 12.12
CA VAL A 116 3.06 3.79 11.28
C VAL A 116 3.15 3.23 9.86
N PRO A 117 3.35 4.07 8.82
CA PRO A 117 3.31 3.63 7.43
C PRO A 117 4.20 2.42 7.12
N GLU A 118 5.40 2.36 7.68
CA GLU A 118 6.35 1.27 7.45
C GLU A 118 5.92 -0.07 8.06
N GLN A 119 5.20 -0.05 9.17
CA GLN A 119 4.61 -1.25 9.77
C GLN A 119 3.40 -1.72 8.95
N ARG A 120 2.61 -0.76 8.49
CA ARG A 120 1.42 -0.98 7.68
C ARG A 120 1.79 -1.60 6.33
N GLU A 121 2.79 -1.05 5.63
CA GLU A 121 3.27 -1.64 4.38
C GLU A 121 3.78 -3.08 4.57
N ALA A 122 4.56 -3.34 5.62
CA ALA A 122 5.11 -4.67 5.87
C ALA A 122 4.00 -5.72 6.09
N ILE A 123 3.00 -5.41 6.91
CA ILE A 123 1.92 -6.37 7.19
C ILE A 123 1.01 -6.58 5.98
N VAL A 124 0.70 -5.53 5.22
CA VAL A 124 -0.15 -5.67 4.03
C VAL A 124 0.56 -6.47 2.94
N LEU A 125 1.83 -6.17 2.65
CA LEU A 125 2.60 -6.90 1.63
C LEU A 125 2.75 -8.39 1.96
N ILE A 126 2.98 -8.73 3.23
CA ILE A 126 3.18 -10.13 3.66
C ILE A 126 1.85 -10.84 3.87
N ALA A 127 0.94 -10.27 4.68
CA ALA A 127 -0.25 -10.97 5.15
C ALA A 127 -1.42 -10.90 4.16
N ALA A 128 -1.62 -9.75 3.50
CA ALA A 128 -2.72 -9.57 2.56
C ALA A 128 -2.32 -9.93 1.13
N GLU A 129 -1.14 -9.52 0.70
CA GLU A 129 -0.67 -9.73 -0.67
C GLU A 129 0.16 -11.00 -0.84
N GLY A 130 0.57 -11.65 0.25
CA GLY A 130 1.28 -12.93 0.20
C GLY A 130 2.67 -12.87 -0.44
N LEU A 131 3.35 -11.72 -0.35
CA LEU A 131 4.75 -11.60 -0.76
C LEU A 131 5.68 -12.35 0.20
N SER A 132 6.76 -12.90 -0.31
CA SER A 132 7.85 -13.40 0.53
C SER A 132 8.54 -12.26 1.29
N TYR A 133 9.29 -12.58 2.33
CA TYR A 133 10.07 -11.57 3.05
C TYR A 133 11.09 -10.87 2.16
N GLU A 134 11.68 -11.60 1.23
CA GLU A 134 12.65 -11.12 0.26
C GLU A 134 12.00 -10.16 -0.74
N GLU A 135 10.83 -10.52 -1.26
CA GLU A 135 10.06 -9.67 -2.18
C GLU A 135 9.59 -8.39 -1.47
N ALA A 136 9.05 -8.51 -0.26
CA ALA A 136 8.64 -7.36 0.53
C ALA A 136 9.84 -6.45 0.90
N ALA A 137 10.99 -7.02 1.20
CA ALA A 137 12.23 -6.27 1.45
C ALA A 137 12.68 -5.49 0.21
N ALA A 138 12.57 -6.10 -0.98
CA ALA A 138 12.85 -5.43 -2.24
C ALA A 138 11.86 -4.27 -2.49
N VAL A 139 10.56 -4.49 -2.29
CA VAL A 139 9.54 -3.44 -2.40
C VAL A 139 9.80 -2.29 -1.41
N CYS A 140 10.07 -2.63 -0.15
CA CYS A 140 10.32 -1.66 0.92
C CYS A 140 11.70 -0.99 0.84
N ASN A 141 12.57 -1.46 -0.04
CA ASN A 141 13.96 -1.02 -0.14
C ASN A 141 14.67 -1.04 1.22
N CYS A 142 14.60 -2.17 1.92
CA CYS A 142 15.20 -2.35 3.23
C CYS A 142 15.63 -3.82 3.45
N PRO A 143 16.50 -4.09 4.44
CA PRO A 143 16.91 -5.47 4.75
C PRO A 143 15.72 -6.34 5.18
N VAL A 144 15.78 -7.64 4.88
CA VAL A 144 14.77 -8.64 5.29
C VAL A 144 14.52 -8.63 6.80
N GLY A 145 15.57 -8.46 7.61
CA GLY A 145 15.45 -8.34 9.07
C GLY A 145 14.58 -7.14 9.49
N THR A 146 14.65 -6.04 8.75
CA THR A 146 13.81 -4.85 8.97
C THR A 146 12.34 -5.15 8.67
N VAL A 147 12.05 -5.86 7.57
CA VAL A 147 10.67 -6.30 7.26
C VAL A 147 10.12 -7.18 8.37
N LYS A 148 10.90 -8.16 8.84
CA LYS A 148 10.51 -9.06 9.93
C LYS A 148 10.19 -8.29 11.23
N SER A 149 11.03 -7.34 11.60
CA SER A 149 10.81 -6.54 12.82
C SER A 149 9.59 -5.61 12.70
N ARG A 150 9.40 -4.97 11.53
CA ARG A 150 8.20 -4.15 11.24
C ARG A 150 6.92 -5.00 11.29
N LEU A 151 6.93 -6.18 10.69
CA LEU A 151 5.81 -7.12 10.71
C LEU A 151 5.47 -7.57 12.12
N SER A 152 6.48 -7.90 12.93
CA SER A 152 6.29 -8.31 14.32
C SER A 152 5.61 -7.21 15.14
N ARG A 153 6.10 -5.97 15.03
CA ARG A 153 5.49 -4.81 15.71
C ARG A 153 4.08 -4.52 15.21
N ALA A 154 3.85 -4.64 13.90
CA ALA A 154 2.52 -4.46 13.32
C ALA A 154 1.52 -5.47 13.87
N ARG A 155 1.90 -6.75 13.96
CA ARG A 155 1.06 -7.82 14.53
C ARG A 155 0.73 -7.55 15.98
N GLN A 156 1.73 -7.22 16.79
CA GLN A 156 1.53 -6.91 18.21
C GLN A 156 0.52 -5.75 18.38
N ARG A 157 0.68 -4.66 17.64
CA ARG A 157 -0.24 -3.51 17.72
C ARG A 157 -1.66 -3.82 17.26
N LEU A 158 -1.80 -4.64 16.22
CA LEU A 158 -3.12 -5.08 15.77
C LEU A 158 -3.78 -6.01 16.79
N GLU A 159 -3.00 -6.87 17.47
CA GLU A 159 -3.50 -7.71 18.56
C GLU A 159 -3.98 -6.87 19.74
N GLU A 160 -3.21 -5.86 20.17
CA GLU A 160 -3.61 -4.88 21.17
C GLU A 160 -4.92 -4.15 20.77
N TYR A 161 -5.03 -3.75 19.51
CA TYR A 161 -6.24 -3.12 18.98
C TYR A 161 -7.46 -4.04 19.05
N VAL A 162 -7.33 -5.29 18.62
CA VAL A 162 -8.43 -6.28 18.63
C VAL A 162 -8.85 -6.61 20.07
N ASN A 163 -7.90 -6.66 21.02
CA ASN A 163 -8.18 -6.94 22.42
C ASN A 163 -8.77 -5.72 23.17
N GLY A 164 -8.99 -4.59 22.50
CA GLY A 164 -9.52 -3.37 23.09
C GLY A 164 -8.53 -2.61 23.96
N GLU A 165 -7.24 -2.94 23.91
CA GLU A 165 -6.18 -2.19 24.55
C GLU A 165 -5.98 -0.86 23.82
N LYS A 166 -5.85 0.26 24.56
CA LYS A 166 -5.64 1.57 23.94
C LYS A 166 -4.31 1.60 23.22
N VAL A 167 -4.32 1.50 21.89
CA VAL A 167 -3.14 1.72 21.07
C VAL A 167 -2.81 3.21 21.10
N VAL A 168 -1.81 3.58 21.89
CA VAL A 168 -1.25 4.93 21.85
C VAL A 168 -0.47 5.07 20.54
N PRO A 169 -0.79 6.07 19.68
CA PRO A 169 -0.03 6.29 18.46
C PRO A 169 1.46 6.52 18.81
N GLU A 170 2.34 5.78 18.16
CA GLU A 170 3.78 5.98 18.31
C GLU A 170 4.13 7.34 17.69
N GLN A 171 4.44 8.32 18.53
CA GLN A 171 4.95 9.60 18.05
C GLN A 171 6.33 9.33 17.45
N VAL A 172 6.43 9.58 16.14
CA VAL A 172 7.71 9.58 15.43
C VAL A 172 8.54 10.74 15.99
N GLN A 173 9.58 10.41 16.75
CA GLN A 173 10.64 11.35 17.10
C GLN A 173 11.51 11.64 15.89
#